data_6b4f5f5d22f634bf0d6bc896f3f3307e
#
_entry.id   6b4f5f5d22f634bf0d6bc896f3f3307e
#
_cell.length_a   1.000
_cell.length_b   1.000
_cell.length_c   1.000
_cell.angle_alpha   90.00
_cell.angle_beta   90.00
_cell.angle_gamma   90.00
#
_symmetry.space_group_name_H-M   'P 1'
#
loop_
_entity.id
_entity.type
_entity.pdbx_description
1 polymer ?
#
loop_
_entity_poly.entity_id
_entity_poly.type
_entity_poly.pdbx_seq_one_letter_code
_entity_poly.pdbx_strand_id
1 'polypeptide(L)'
;MEKEKEKRYQRVDEIQSALLAMASVTPTAGIAAAKVPDTKKILEAAWKKSIAVLPFSNLSPEKEQEYFCDGLSEEIINALSHIGELRVAARTSAFAFKGKDIDIREVGEKLNVGAVLEGSVRKSGQRLRITAQLVNVEDGYHLWSGQFDREMKDIFDIQEEISLTIVDHLKLKLLKSEKERILKRATENHEAYDCYLKGRYFWNRRYEKGFQRGLQYFQQAIEKDPGYALAHLGIADTFGYLGNFSFLPSHQAWSRAEAASKKALEIDPELAEASATLGWIAMWYDWDWTAAEGHYLKAIQTKPEYDTAHLWYGLYLSIVGRFDESIQEMQKARELAPLEPVNPTLVGWALYVARRFDEAIGELRKVIESDPQFAIAYWYLAASCLAKKMWGEGIVTIQKFVELSGESVIAVSNLGYAYASAGMRDEALKILERLDRLSKDRYVGSLWRAAVYLGLGEKNEALENLGKAYLERESILACIKVWPAFDSLRSEPRFKALLKKMNLD
;
A
#
# COMPACT_ATOMS: atom_id res chain seq x y z
N MET A 1 -19.07 7.32 28.38
CA MET A 1 -17.64 7.57 28.73
C MET A 1 -17.05 6.51 29.66
N GLU A 2 -17.65 6.17 30.80
CA GLU A 2 -17.14 5.09 31.68
C GLU A 2 -17.16 3.68 31.03
N LYS A 3 -18.24 3.32 30.35
CA LYS A 3 -18.34 2.01 29.64
C LYS A 3 -17.33 1.80 28.50
N GLU A 4 -16.82 2.85 27.90
CA GLU A 4 -15.77 2.74 26.87
C GLU A 4 -14.38 2.65 27.50
N LYS A 5 -14.16 3.27 28.66
CA LYS A 5 -12.94 3.06 29.44
C LYS A 5 -12.83 1.60 29.91
N GLU A 6 -13.89 1.00 30.39
CA GLU A 6 -13.91 -0.41 30.79
C GLU A 6 -13.62 -1.37 29.62
N LYS A 7 -14.18 -1.12 28.43
CA LYS A 7 -13.84 -1.91 27.22
C LYS A 7 -12.38 -1.76 26.78
N ARG A 8 -11.77 -0.60 27.04
CA ARG A 8 -10.35 -0.35 26.79
C ARG A 8 -9.46 -1.13 27.74
N TYR A 9 -9.82 -1.22 29.01
CA TYR A 9 -9.12 -2.03 30.00
C TYR A 9 -9.27 -3.53 29.71
N GLN A 10 -10.44 -4.01 29.32
CA GLN A 10 -10.65 -5.41 28.93
C GLN A 10 -9.76 -5.83 27.76
N ARG A 11 -9.60 -4.99 26.75
CA ARG A 11 -8.73 -5.28 25.59
C ARG A 11 -7.24 -5.34 25.96
N VAL A 12 -6.80 -4.51 26.90
CA VAL A 12 -5.42 -4.54 27.42
C VAL A 12 -5.21 -5.80 28.27
N ASP A 13 -6.17 -6.19 29.07
CA ASP A 13 -6.12 -7.40 29.90
C ASP A 13 -6.15 -8.68 29.05
N GLU A 14 -6.87 -8.69 27.92
CA GLU A 14 -6.88 -9.79 26.95
C GLU A 14 -5.51 -9.96 26.26
N ILE A 15 -4.86 -8.86 25.87
CA ILE A 15 -3.51 -8.86 25.29
C ILE A 15 -2.49 -9.31 26.37
N GLN A 16 -2.64 -8.85 27.60
CA GLN A 16 -1.79 -9.22 28.70
C GLN A 16 -1.94 -10.72 29.05
N SER A 17 -3.16 -11.23 28.99
CA SER A 17 -3.46 -12.65 29.21
C SER A 17 -2.89 -13.54 28.10
N ALA A 18 -2.93 -13.09 26.84
CA ALA A 18 -2.32 -13.80 25.70
C ALA A 18 -0.78 -13.83 25.79
N LEU A 19 -0.16 -12.72 26.20
CA LEU A 19 1.29 -12.64 26.41
C LEU A 19 1.75 -13.48 27.61
N LEU A 20 0.98 -13.55 28.70
CA LEU A 20 1.26 -14.39 29.85
C LEU A 20 1.10 -15.89 29.52
N ALA A 21 0.16 -16.25 28.65
CA ALA A 21 0.00 -17.62 28.17
C ALA A 21 1.18 -18.06 27.27
N MET A 22 1.79 -17.14 26.52
CA MET A 22 3.03 -17.42 25.74
C MET A 22 4.28 -17.49 26.64
N ALA A 23 4.29 -16.87 27.82
CA ALA A 23 5.38 -16.90 28.77
C ALA A 23 5.40 -18.15 29.71
N SER A 24 4.37 -18.99 29.66
CA SER A 24 4.23 -20.21 30.52
C SER A 24 4.91 -21.45 29.94
N VAL A 25 5.83 -21.33 28.99
CA VAL A 25 6.77 -22.42 28.64
C VAL A 25 7.87 -22.45 29.69
N THR A 26 7.87 -23.50 30.52
CA THR A 26 8.78 -23.72 31.63
C THR A 26 10.26 -23.55 31.25
N PRO A 27 11.02 -22.65 31.90
CA PRO A 27 12.47 -22.58 31.69
C PRO A 27 13.16 -23.65 32.53
N THR A 28 13.98 -24.46 31.90
CA THR A 28 15.05 -25.20 32.56
C THR A 28 16.00 -24.21 33.25
N ALA A 29 16.34 -24.53 34.49
CA ALA A 29 17.06 -23.71 35.45
C ALA A 29 18.35 -23.08 34.90
N GLY A 30 18.56 -21.78 35.18
CA GLY A 30 19.89 -21.20 35.22
C GLY A 30 20.15 -19.87 34.54
N ILE A 31 19.15 -19.00 34.33
CA ILE A 31 19.41 -17.62 33.89
C ILE A 31 18.70 -16.64 34.85
N ALA A 32 19.50 -15.74 35.44
CA ALA A 32 19.00 -14.70 36.33
C ALA A 32 17.86 -13.91 35.68
N ALA A 33 16.75 -13.75 36.40
CA ALA A 33 15.56 -13.05 35.95
C ALA A 33 15.90 -11.59 35.62
N ALA A 34 16.11 -11.30 34.35
CA ALA A 34 16.05 -9.93 33.85
C ALA A 34 14.63 -9.41 34.13
N LYS A 35 14.49 -8.27 34.80
CA LYS A 35 13.22 -7.60 35.01
C LYS A 35 12.53 -7.41 33.64
N VAL A 36 11.43 -8.11 33.42
CA VAL A 36 10.57 -7.85 32.24
C VAL A 36 10.11 -6.40 32.35
N PRO A 37 10.42 -5.54 31.38
CA PRO A 37 10.00 -4.16 31.44
C PRO A 37 8.47 -4.09 31.47
N ASP A 38 7.92 -3.15 32.22
CA ASP A 38 6.48 -2.91 32.36
C ASP A 38 5.91 -2.53 30.98
N THR A 39 5.27 -3.51 30.34
CA THR A 39 4.72 -3.41 28.97
C THR A 39 3.80 -2.21 28.82
N LYS A 40 3.06 -1.84 29.89
CA LYS A 40 2.18 -0.68 29.91
C LYS A 40 2.99 0.63 29.80
N LYS A 41 4.10 0.75 30.50
CA LYS A 41 5.00 1.93 30.41
C LYS A 41 5.67 2.03 29.05
N ILE A 42 6.00 0.90 28.43
CA ILE A 42 6.58 0.87 27.07
C ILE A 42 5.57 1.36 26.04
N LEU A 43 4.31 0.88 26.13
CA LEU A 43 3.24 1.28 25.24
C LEU A 43 2.85 2.76 25.43
N GLU A 44 2.77 3.25 26.67
CA GLU A 44 2.54 4.67 26.98
C GLU A 44 3.70 5.57 26.48
N ALA A 45 4.93 5.11 26.59
CA ALA A 45 6.10 5.84 26.08
C ALA A 45 6.14 5.88 24.55
N ALA A 46 5.80 4.76 23.89
CA ALA A 46 5.71 4.68 22.44
C ALA A 46 4.57 5.53 21.88
N TRP A 47 3.43 5.59 22.57
CA TRP A 47 2.31 6.45 22.21
C TRP A 47 2.67 7.94 22.30
N LYS A 48 3.38 8.37 23.35
CA LYS A 48 3.86 9.75 23.50
C LYS A 48 4.87 10.20 22.45
N LYS A 49 5.57 9.24 21.82
CA LYS A 49 6.52 9.49 20.73
C LYS A 49 5.90 9.07 19.38
N SER A 50 4.65 9.46 19.14
CA SER A 50 3.97 9.17 17.89
C SER A 50 3.18 10.37 17.39
N ILE A 51 3.11 10.54 16.06
CA ILE A 51 2.50 11.69 15.42
C ILE A 51 1.73 11.28 14.16
N ALA A 52 0.62 11.97 13.91
CA ALA A 52 -0.01 12.02 12.61
C ALA A 52 0.08 13.44 12.03
N VAL A 53 0.39 13.56 10.76
CA VAL A 53 0.36 14.82 10.01
C VAL A 53 -0.87 14.78 9.12
N LEU A 54 -1.86 15.60 9.43
CA LEU A 54 -3.08 15.69 8.63
C LEU A 54 -2.84 16.49 7.34
N PRO A 55 -3.63 16.24 6.29
CA PRO A 55 -3.60 17.09 5.09
C PRO A 55 -3.90 18.54 5.45
N PHE A 56 -3.00 19.44 5.08
CA PHE A 56 -3.19 20.85 5.34
C PHE A 56 -4.38 21.40 4.53
N SER A 57 -5.18 22.24 5.16
CA SER A 57 -6.34 22.86 4.53
C SER A 57 -5.94 23.93 3.52
N ASN A 58 -6.53 23.91 2.33
CA ASN A 58 -6.33 24.96 1.34
C ASN A 58 -7.22 26.16 1.63
N LEU A 59 -6.62 27.28 2.03
CA LEU A 59 -7.27 28.59 2.24
C LEU A 59 -6.96 29.58 1.11
N SER A 60 -6.38 29.11 0.01
CA SER A 60 -6.13 29.94 -1.18
C SER A 60 -7.43 30.22 -1.92
N PRO A 61 -7.54 31.37 -2.63
CA PRO A 61 -8.70 31.65 -3.48
C PRO A 61 -8.90 30.59 -4.58
N GLU A 62 -7.79 30.02 -5.05
CA GLU A 62 -7.74 29.05 -6.14
C GLU A 62 -7.83 27.62 -5.56
N LYS A 63 -8.89 26.90 -5.89
CA LYS A 63 -9.07 25.49 -5.49
C LYS A 63 -7.97 24.57 -6.03
N GLU A 64 -7.33 24.98 -7.11
CA GLU A 64 -6.26 24.24 -7.79
C GLU A 64 -4.97 24.13 -6.95
N GLN A 65 -4.85 24.83 -5.81
CA GLN A 65 -3.69 24.76 -4.93
C GLN A 65 -3.74 23.57 -3.93
N GLU A 66 -4.75 22.71 -4.01
CA GLU A 66 -4.91 21.56 -3.12
C GLU A 66 -3.73 20.58 -3.19
N TYR A 67 -3.13 20.40 -4.40
CA TYR A 67 -1.94 19.57 -4.58
C TYR A 67 -0.76 20.02 -3.72
N PHE A 68 -0.64 21.33 -3.52
CA PHE A 68 0.45 21.91 -2.74
C PHE A 68 0.27 21.63 -1.24
N CYS A 69 -0.95 21.75 -0.72
CA CYS A 69 -1.29 21.43 0.67
C CYS A 69 -1.04 19.94 0.96
N ASP A 70 -1.50 19.07 0.06
CA ASP A 70 -1.28 17.63 0.15
C ASP A 70 0.20 17.28 0.14
N GLY A 71 0.95 17.87 -0.80
CA GLY A 71 2.37 17.63 -0.95
C GLY A 71 3.18 18.13 0.26
N LEU A 72 2.87 19.31 0.82
CA LEU A 72 3.53 19.80 2.03
C LEU A 72 3.36 18.82 3.19
N SER A 73 2.14 18.31 3.40
CA SER A 73 1.89 17.32 4.45
C SER A 73 2.66 16.01 4.21
N GLU A 74 2.71 15.54 2.96
CA GLU A 74 3.44 14.32 2.57
C GLU A 74 4.95 14.49 2.84
N GLU A 75 5.54 15.63 2.50
CA GLU A 75 6.96 15.88 2.74
C GLU A 75 7.30 15.98 4.24
N ILE A 76 6.44 16.57 5.06
CA ILE A 76 6.61 16.59 6.51
C ILE A 76 6.54 15.16 7.07
N ILE A 77 5.60 14.33 6.60
CA ILE A 77 5.53 12.89 6.96
C ILE A 77 6.85 12.21 6.61
N ASN A 78 7.36 12.41 5.39
CA ASN A 78 8.59 11.81 4.93
C ASN A 78 9.79 12.23 5.79
N ALA A 79 9.94 13.53 6.06
CA ALA A 79 11.01 14.05 6.90
C ALA A 79 10.99 13.44 8.32
N LEU A 80 9.82 13.40 8.94
CA LEU A 80 9.65 12.86 10.30
C LEU A 80 9.85 11.34 10.36
N SER A 81 9.54 10.60 9.28
CA SER A 81 9.70 9.15 9.24
C SER A 81 11.15 8.66 9.26
N HIS A 82 12.12 9.57 9.12
CA HIS A 82 13.55 9.26 9.29
C HIS A 82 14.03 9.26 10.75
N ILE A 83 13.16 9.57 11.70
CA ILE A 83 13.48 9.64 13.13
C ILE A 83 13.12 8.31 13.79
N GLY A 84 14.11 7.49 14.13
CA GLY A 84 13.90 6.13 14.64
C GLY A 84 13.12 6.04 15.96
N GLU A 85 13.14 7.10 16.80
CA GLU A 85 12.34 7.16 18.03
C GLU A 85 10.90 7.63 17.82
N LEU A 86 10.53 8.13 16.63
CA LEU A 86 9.21 8.70 16.34
C LEU A 86 8.40 7.78 15.45
N ARG A 87 7.24 7.35 15.92
CA ARG A 87 6.27 6.66 15.09
C ARG A 87 5.43 7.68 14.33
N VAL A 88 5.49 7.66 13.02
CA VAL A 88 4.73 8.56 12.14
C VAL A 88 3.61 7.77 11.48
N ALA A 89 2.36 8.24 11.61
CA ALA A 89 1.24 7.62 10.93
C ALA A 89 1.42 7.69 9.40
N ALA A 90 1.15 6.59 8.71
CA ALA A 90 1.26 6.54 7.27
C ALA A 90 0.37 7.60 6.60
N ARG A 91 0.87 8.13 5.47
CA ARG A 91 0.15 9.14 4.67
C ARG A 91 -1.29 8.72 4.37
N THR A 92 -1.49 7.50 3.87
CA THR A 92 -2.81 6.98 3.49
C THR A 92 -3.80 7.02 4.65
N SER A 93 -3.36 6.64 5.85
CA SER A 93 -4.18 6.69 7.07
C SER A 93 -4.49 8.12 7.52
N ALA A 94 -3.52 9.03 7.47
CA ALA A 94 -3.71 10.44 7.82
C ALA A 94 -4.66 11.15 6.82
N PHE A 95 -4.53 10.84 5.53
CA PHE A 95 -5.34 11.42 4.46
C PHE A 95 -6.78 10.90 4.42
N ALA A 96 -7.09 9.81 5.12
CA ALA A 96 -8.47 9.36 5.33
C ALA A 96 -9.34 10.39 6.07
N PHE A 97 -8.72 11.35 6.75
CA PHE A 97 -9.39 12.45 7.46
C PHE A 97 -9.54 13.73 6.62
N LYS A 98 -9.06 13.75 5.39
CA LYS A 98 -9.12 14.93 4.52
C LYS A 98 -10.54 15.44 4.35
N GLY A 99 -10.75 16.73 4.65
CA GLY A 99 -12.06 17.40 4.51
C GLY A 99 -13.13 16.97 5.49
N LYS A 100 -12.77 16.21 6.53
CA LYS A 100 -13.68 15.80 7.60
C LYS A 100 -13.51 16.73 8.81
N ASP A 101 -14.63 17.15 9.37
CA ASP A 101 -14.67 17.88 10.66
C ASP A 101 -14.74 16.86 11.80
N ILE A 102 -13.59 16.50 12.35
CA ILE A 102 -13.44 15.44 13.36
C ILE A 102 -12.58 15.97 14.51
N ASP A 103 -12.95 15.62 15.75
CA ASP A 103 -12.15 15.94 16.94
C ASP A 103 -10.76 15.29 16.84
N ILE A 104 -9.72 16.07 17.10
CA ILE A 104 -8.32 15.61 17.07
C ILE A 104 -8.06 14.41 17.98
N ARG A 105 -8.79 14.31 19.09
CA ARG A 105 -8.72 13.15 19.99
C ARG A 105 -9.22 11.88 19.32
N GLU A 106 -10.29 11.97 18.55
CA GLU A 106 -10.82 10.85 17.76
C GLU A 106 -9.85 10.45 16.64
N VAL A 107 -9.22 11.42 15.99
CA VAL A 107 -8.16 11.17 15.00
C VAL A 107 -6.99 10.42 15.64
N GLY A 108 -6.50 10.91 16.79
CA GLY A 108 -5.40 10.28 17.49
C GLY A 108 -5.71 8.87 17.99
N GLU A 109 -6.94 8.62 18.44
CA GLU A 109 -7.40 7.28 18.81
C GLU A 109 -7.43 6.32 17.61
N LYS A 110 -7.98 6.76 16.48
CA LYS A 110 -8.07 5.94 15.26
C LYS A 110 -6.70 5.62 14.64
N LEU A 111 -5.77 6.57 14.72
CA LEU A 111 -4.40 6.41 14.21
C LEU A 111 -3.43 5.85 15.25
N ASN A 112 -3.87 5.72 16.50
CA ASN A 112 -3.04 5.29 17.64
C ASN A 112 -1.77 6.15 17.80
N VAL A 113 -1.94 7.48 17.82
CA VAL A 113 -0.87 8.46 17.97
C VAL A 113 -1.12 9.41 19.14
N GLY A 114 -0.03 9.91 19.77
CA GLY A 114 -0.08 10.83 20.89
C GLY A 114 -0.15 12.30 20.51
N ALA A 115 0.25 12.65 19.29
CA ALA A 115 0.21 14.00 18.78
C ALA A 115 -0.34 14.05 17.35
N VAL A 116 -0.94 15.18 16.99
CA VAL A 116 -1.42 15.45 15.63
C VAL A 116 -0.91 16.82 15.18
N LEU A 117 -0.31 16.86 14.01
CA LEU A 117 -0.01 18.10 13.30
C LEU A 117 -1.13 18.39 12.32
N GLU A 118 -1.73 19.55 12.44
CA GLU A 118 -2.68 20.08 11.49
C GLU A 118 -2.24 21.46 11.02
N GLY A 119 -2.83 21.95 9.92
CA GLY A 119 -2.48 23.26 9.43
C GLY A 119 -3.28 23.71 8.22
N SER A 120 -2.93 24.89 7.74
CA SER A 120 -3.52 25.46 6.54
C SER A 120 -2.47 26.18 5.70
N VAL A 121 -2.73 26.26 4.40
CA VAL A 121 -1.90 26.98 3.44
C VAL A 121 -2.77 27.98 2.68
N ARG A 122 -2.27 29.22 2.58
CA ARG A 122 -2.78 30.23 1.65
C ARG A 122 -1.66 30.63 0.71
N LYS A 123 -1.80 30.28 -0.55
CA LYS A 123 -0.88 30.67 -1.62
C LYS A 123 -1.52 31.77 -2.47
N SER A 124 -0.76 32.81 -2.77
CA SER A 124 -1.16 33.90 -3.66
C SER A 124 0.04 34.33 -4.49
N GLY A 125 0.09 33.89 -5.74
CA GLY A 125 1.27 34.04 -6.59
C GLY A 125 2.48 33.37 -5.98
N GLN A 126 3.54 34.13 -5.68
CA GLN A 126 4.77 33.63 -5.06
C GLN A 126 4.76 33.69 -3.51
N ARG A 127 3.72 34.27 -2.92
CA ARG A 127 3.61 34.37 -1.44
C ARG A 127 2.88 33.15 -0.88
N LEU A 128 3.45 32.64 0.22
CA LEU A 128 2.90 31.56 1.01
C LEU A 128 2.65 32.04 2.44
N ARG A 129 1.45 31.75 2.95
CA ARG A 129 1.18 31.79 4.39
C ARG A 129 0.80 30.40 4.83
N ILE A 130 1.61 29.82 5.70
CA ILE A 130 1.40 28.49 6.26
C ILE A 130 1.17 28.65 7.75
N THR A 131 0.09 28.06 8.27
CA THR A 131 -0.16 27.91 9.69
C THR A 131 -0.04 26.44 10.03
N ALA A 132 0.70 26.10 11.09
CA ALA A 132 0.87 24.73 11.55
C ALA A 132 0.65 24.70 13.07
N GLN A 133 -0.03 23.67 13.56
CA GLN A 133 -0.36 23.48 14.96
C GLN A 133 -0.12 22.04 15.36
N LEU A 134 0.67 21.82 16.40
CA LEU A 134 0.90 20.52 17.00
C LEU A 134 -0.01 20.39 18.22
N VAL A 135 -0.88 19.40 18.21
CA VAL A 135 -1.91 19.20 19.23
C VAL A 135 -1.63 17.90 19.98
N ASN A 136 -1.71 17.93 21.31
CA ASN A 136 -1.68 16.74 22.15
C ASN A 136 -3.05 16.03 22.09
N VAL A 137 -3.05 14.75 21.74
CA VAL A 137 -4.28 13.96 21.62
C VAL A 137 -4.96 13.70 22.97
N GLU A 138 -4.18 13.58 24.05
CA GLU A 138 -4.70 13.23 25.38
C GLU A 138 -5.67 14.28 25.93
N ASP A 139 -5.35 15.56 25.77
CA ASP A 139 -6.09 16.68 26.33
C ASP A 139 -6.66 17.65 25.28
N GLY A 140 -6.23 17.54 24.02
CA GLY A 140 -6.66 18.40 22.91
C GLY A 140 -6.03 19.78 22.92
N TYR A 141 -5.02 20.04 23.77
CA TYR A 141 -4.34 21.34 23.83
C TYR A 141 -3.18 21.42 22.85
N HIS A 142 -2.94 22.64 22.35
CA HIS A 142 -1.80 22.92 21.50
C HIS A 142 -0.49 22.78 22.25
N LEU A 143 0.39 21.91 21.79
CA LEU A 143 1.79 21.85 22.20
C LEU A 143 2.59 22.99 21.56
N TRP A 144 2.21 23.35 20.34
CA TRP A 144 2.83 24.41 19.57
C TRP A 144 1.91 24.93 18.48
N SER A 145 2.08 26.23 18.12
CA SER A 145 1.45 26.86 16.95
C SER A 145 2.45 27.82 16.31
N GLY A 146 2.59 27.73 15.00
CA GLY A 146 3.47 28.57 14.20
C GLY A 146 2.76 29.13 12.97
N GLN A 147 3.16 30.34 12.56
CA GLN A 147 2.74 30.96 11.31
C GLN A 147 3.97 31.41 10.53
N PHE A 148 4.02 30.99 9.28
CA PHE A 148 5.10 31.28 8.34
C PHE A 148 4.54 32.15 7.20
N ASP A 149 5.09 33.32 7.03
CA ASP A 149 4.76 34.23 5.91
C ASP A 149 6.05 34.42 5.09
N ARG A 150 6.17 33.72 3.97
CA ARG A 150 7.39 33.57 3.19
C ARG A 150 7.10 33.58 1.68
N GLU A 151 8.14 33.53 0.87
CA GLU A 151 8.03 33.30 -0.56
C GLU A 151 8.08 31.80 -0.90
N MET A 152 7.58 31.41 -2.08
CA MET A 152 7.59 30.02 -2.54
C MET A 152 9.00 29.41 -2.58
N LYS A 153 10.02 30.21 -2.85
CA LYS A 153 11.43 29.77 -2.84
C LYS A 153 11.90 29.27 -1.47
N ASP A 154 11.25 29.74 -0.37
CA ASP A 154 11.61 29.42 1.00
C ASP A 154 10.88 28.18 1.53
N ILE A 155 10.17 27.43 0.65
CA ILE A 155 9.32 26.31 1.08
C ILE A 155 10.10 25.22 1.80
N PHE A 156 11.31 24.94 1.36
CA PHE A 156 12.17 23.92 1.99
C PHE A 156 12.60 24.35 3.40
N ASP A 157 12.94 25.62 3.60
CA ASP A 157 13.28 26.16 4.92
C ASP A 157 12.09 26.06 5.89
N ILE A 158 10.86 26.28 5.39
CA ILE A 158 9.64 26.14 6.20
C ILE A 158 9.42 24.67 6.60
N GLN A 159 9.60 23.72 5.69
CA GLN A 159 9.47 22.28 5.96
C GLN A 159 10.47 21.82 7.00
N GLU A 160 11.73 22.25 6.89
CA GLU A 160 12.80 21.99 7.85
C GLU A 160 12.45 22.58 9.22
N GLU A 161 12.03 23.85 9.27
CA GLU A 161 11.68 24.55 10.51
C GLU A 161 10.50 23.85 11.22
N ILE A 162 9.45 23.47 10.51
CA ILE A 162 8.30 22.72 11.09
C ILE A 162 8.79 21.37 11.64
N SER A 163 9.54 20.60 10.86
CA SER A 163 10.01 19.27 11.26
C SER A 163 10.90 19.32 12.50
N LEU A 164 11.87 20.23 12.55
CA LEU A 164 12.75 20.40 13.72
C LEU A 164 11.99 20.90 14.97
N THR A 165 10.99 21.77 14.76
CA THR A 165 10.16 22.25 15.86
C THR A 165 9.34 21.12 16.48
N ILE A 166 8.78 20.22 15.66
CA ILE A 166 8.06 19.02 16.13
C ILE A 166 8.99 18.16 17.00
N VAL A 167 10.22 17.92 16.51
CA VAL A 167 11.23 17.14 17.25
C VAL A 167 11.49 17.72 18.63
N ASP A 168 11.66 19.04 18.73
CA ASP A 168 11.92 19.74 19.99
C ASP A 168 10.73 19.62 20.95
N HIS A 169 9.51 19.90 20.46
CA HIS A 169 8.29 19.82 21.29
C HIS A 169 7.96 18.40 21.76
N LEU A 170 8.25 17.38 20.96
CA LEU A 170 8.11 15.98 21.34
C LEU A 170 9.31 15.46 22.17
N LYS A 171 10.31 16.32 22.46
CA LYS A 171 11.50 16.02 23.26
C LYS A 171 12.27 14.80 22.74
N LEU A 172 12.40 14.69 21.43
CA LEU A 172 13.11 13.61 20.77
C LEU A 172 14.61 13.92 20.71
N LYS A 173 15.43 12.88 20.86
CA LYS A 173 16.88 12.99 20.69
C LYS A 173 17.27 12.56 19.29
N LEU A 174 17.63 13.51 18.45
CA LEU A 174 18.11 13.20 17.09
C LEU A 174 19.54 12.68 17.11
N LEU A 175 19.79 11.60 16.41
CA LEU A 175 21.11 11.20 15.97
C LEU A 175 21.60 12.18 14.89
N LYS A 176 22.93 12.32 14.74
CA LYS A 176 23.50 13.20 13.71
C LYS A 176 23.02 12.82 12.31
N SER A 177 22.98 11.52 12.01
CA SER A 177 22.50 10.99 10.74
C SER A 177 21.00 11.26 10.49
N GLU A 178 20.17 11.22 11.53
CA GLU A 178 18.74 11.54 11.41
C GLU A 178 18.54 13.03 11.09
N LYS A 179 19.29 13.90 11.77
CA LYS A 179 19.27 15.34 11.50
C LYS A 179 19.72 15.64 10.06
N GLU A 180 20.77 14.98 9.58
CA GLU A 180 21.25 15.12 8.20
C GLU A 180 20.19 14.67 7.19
N ARG A 181 19.42 13.62 7.48
CA ARG A 181 18.32 13.14 6.63
C ARG A 181 17.14 14.10 6.59
N ILE A 182 16.73 14.66 7.74
CA ILE A 182 15.67 15.68 7.80
C ILE A 182 16.04 16.91 6.97
N LEU A 183 17.32 17.29 6.98
CA LEU A 183 17.85 18.45 6.26
C LEU A 183 18.23 18.14 4.81
N LYS A 184 18.18 16.86 4.39
CA LYS A 184 18.49 16.45 3.02
C LYS A 184 17.32 16.83 2.11
N ARG A 185 17.53 17.84 1.27
CA ARG A 185 16.56 18.22 0.25
C ARG A 185 16.62 17.25 -0.92
N ALA A 186 15.47 16.79 -1.35
CA ALA A 186 15.36 15.92 -2.53
C ALA A 186 15.64 16.68 -3.85
N THR A 187 15.45 18.00 -3.84
CA THR A 187 15.80 18.94 -4.91
C THR A 187 15.98 20.35 -4.34
N GLU A 188 16.84 21.16 -4.93
CA GLU A 188 16.94 22.61 -4.64
C GLU A 188 16.09 23.44 -5.63
N ASN A 189 15.50 22.80 -6.64
CA ASN A 189 14.74 23.48 -7.68
C ASN A 189 13.24 23.50 -7.30
N HIS A 190 12.76 24.63 -6.82
CA HIS A 190 11.36 24.82 -6.42
C HIS A 190 10.34 24.64 -7.54
N GLU A 191 10.73 24.84 -8.83
CA GLU A 191 9.83 24.58 -9.96
C GLU A 191 9.74 23.07 -10.24
N ALA A 192 10.86 22.33 -10.14
CA ALA A 192 10.85 20.86 -10.20
C ALA A 192 10.01 20.26 -9.08
N TYR A 193 10.14 20.81 -7.87
CA TYR A 193 9.34 20.43 -6.72
C TYR A 193 7.84 20.66 -6.96
N ASP A 194 7.42 21.83 -7.46
CA ASP A 194 6.01 22.13 -7.76
C ASP A 194 5.45 21.16 -8.81
N CYS A 195 6.23 20.83 -9.85
CA CYS A 195 5.85 19.82 -10.83
C CYS A 195 5.71 18.43 -10.18
N TYR A 196 6.65 18.02 -9.34
CA TYR A 196 6.59 16.74 -8.63
C TYR A 196 5.32 16.63 -7.77
N LEU A 197 4.98 17.66 -7.00
CA LEU A 197 3.76 17.66 -6.18
C LEU A 197 2.49 17.51 -7.02
N LYS A 198 2.41 18.19 -8.18
CA LYS A 198 1.32 17.99 -9.15
C LYS A 198 1.29 16.54 -9.66
N GLY A 199 2.46 15.98 -9.98
CA GLY A 199 2.59 14.60 -10.38
C GLY A 199 2.01 13.64 -9.33
N ARG A 200 2.40 13.80 -8.08
CA ARG A 200 1.90 13.01 -6.94
C ARG A 200 0.39 13.16 -6.75
N TYR A 201 -0.12 14.37 -6.82
CA TYR A 201 -1.54 14.65 -6.69
C TYR A 201 -2.39 13.91 -7.73
N PHE A 202 -1.98 13.94 -9.01
CA PHE A 202 -2.70 13.22 -10.06
C PHE A 202 -2.53 11.71 -9.94
N TRP A 203 -1.34 11.23 -9.59
CA TRP A 203 -1.05 9.81 -9.38
C TRP A 203 -1.88 9.21 -8.24
N ASN A 204 -2.06 9.93 -7.14
CA ASN A 204 -2.84 9.49 -5.98
C ASN A 204 -4.34 9.31 -6.28
N ARG A 205 -4.85 9.85 -7.37
CA ARG A 205 -6.24 9.66 -7.80
C ARG A 205 -6.53 8.28 -8.38
N ARG A 206 -5.52 7.45 -8.64
CA ARG A 206 -5.59 6.03 -8.99
C ARG A 206 -6.50 5.69 -10.18
N TYR A 207 -6.57 6.54 -11.22
CA TYR A 207 -7.28 6.26 -12.47
C TYR A 207 -6.39 6.59 -13.68
N GLU A 208 -6.66 5.99 -14.83
CA GLU A 208 -5.78 6.02 -16.01
C GLU A 208 -5.36 7.45 -16.44
N LYS A 209 -6.33 8.37 -16.58
CA LYS A 209 -6.03 9.77 -16.93
C LYS A 209 -5.21 10.48 -15.84
N GLY A 210 -5.38 10.08 -14.57
CA GLY A 210 -4.57 10.56 -13.46
C GLY A 210 -3.11 10.14 -13.61
N PHE A 211 -2.87 8.87 -13.92
CA PHE A 211 -1.53 8.35 -14.20
C PHE A 211 -0.87 9.05 -15.38
N GLN A 212 -1.58 9.26 -16.49
CA GLN A 212 -1.08 10.00 -17.66
C GLN A 212 -0.67 11.43 -17.31
N ARG A 213 -1.49 12.16 -16.54
CA ARG A 213 -1.15 13.51 -16.07
C ARG A 213 0.01 13.49 -15.09
N GLY A 214 0.04 12.52 -14.17
CA GLY A 214 1.16 12.33 -13.25
C GLY A 214 2.47 12.19 -13.99
N LEU A 215 2.53 11.32 -15.00
CA LEU A 215 3.72 11.13 -15.86
C LEU A 215 4.19 12.45 -16.51
N GLN A 216 3.29 13.26 -17.05
CA GLN A 216 3.64 14.53 -17.65
C GLN A 216 4.31 15.47 -16.65
N TYR A 217 3.78 15.56 -15.44
CA TYR A 217 4.35 16.41 -14.40
C TYR A 217 5.67 15.87 -13.84
N PHE A 218 5.82 14.56 -13.64
CA PHE A 218 7.11 13.97 -13.25
C PHE A 218 8.18 14.20 -14.33
N GLN A 219 7.81 14.10 -15.61
CA GLN A 219 8.72 14.41 -16.72
C GLN A 219 9.16 15.87 -16.68
N GLN A 220 8.22 16.81 -16.48
CA GLN A 220 8.55 18.24 -16.33
C GLN A 220 9.45 18.52 -15.13
N ALA A 221 9.26 17.77 -14.02
CA ALA A 221 10.14 17.87 -12.86
C ALA A 221 11.58 17.46 -13.20
N ILE A 222 11.75 16.34 -13.94
CA ILE A 222 13.07 15.86 -14.40
C ILE A 222 13.71 16.82 -15.41
N GLU A 223 12.92 17.44 -16.29
CA GLU A 223 13.44 18.47 -17.24
C GLU A 223 14.01 19.69 -16.51
N LYS A 224 13.41 20.06 -15.36
CA LYS A 224 13.89 21.16 -14.52
C LYS A 224 15.04 20.77 -13.60
N ASP A 225 15.04 19.54 -13.11
CA ASP A 225 16.08 18.96 -12.27
C ASP A 225 16.27 17.46 -12.58
N PRO A 226 17.21 17.12 -13.46
CA PRO A 226 17.53 15.72 -13.80
C PRO A 226 18.03 14.89 -12.61
N GLY A 227 18.49 15.54 -11.53
CA GLY A 227 18.95 14.93 -10.28
C GLY A 227 17.83 14.66 -9.28
N TYR A 228 16.56 14.88 -9.63
CA TYR A 228 15.45 14.71 -8.70
C TYR A 228 14.99 13.24 -8.62
N ALA A 229 15.58 12.45 -7.73
CA ALA A 229 15.34 11.02 -7.56
C ALA A 229 13.85 10.67 -7.40
N LEU A 230 13.08 11.43 -6.60
CA LEU A 230 11.66 11.19 -6.36
C LEU A 230 10.80 11.38 -7.62
N ALA A 231 11.20 12.24 -8.55
CA ALA A 231 10.49 12.39 -9.82
C ALA A 231 10.70 11.17 -10.73
N HIS A 232 11.92 10.59 -10.76
CA HIS A 232 12.19 9.32 -11.43
C HIS A 232 11.40 8.18 -10.79
N LEU A 233 11.32 8.11 -9.46
CA LEU A 233 10.49 7.14 -8.75
C LEU A 233 9.01 7.30 -9.11
N GLY A 234 8.49 8.53 -9.19
CA GLY A 234 7.11 8.79 -9.60
C GLY A 234 6.78 8.24 -11.00
N ILE A 235 7.74 8.31 -11.93
CA ILE A 235 7.62 7.65 -13.25
C ILE A 235 7.60 6.12 -13.09
N ALA A 236 8.51 5.57 -12.29
CA ALA A 236 8.61 4.14 -12.05
C ALA A 236 7.31 3.56 -11.48
N ASP A 237 6.80 4.16 -10.40
CA ASP A 237 5.55 3.78 -9.77
C ASP A 237 4.37 3.84 -10.75
N THR A 238 4.32 4.90 -11.56
CA THR A 238 3.24 5.08 -12.53
C THR A 238 3.25 3.97 -13.59
N PHE A 239 4.41 3.66 -14.17
CA PHE A 239 4.50 2.56 -15.12
C PHE A 239 4.25 1.20 -14.47
N GLY A 240 4.71 0.99 -13.23
CA GLY A 240 4.41 -0.22 -12.46
C GLY A 240 2.91 -0.45 -12.32
N TYR A 241 2.14 0.57 -11.94
CA TYR A 241 0.68 0.48 -11.86
C TYR A 241 0.02 0.26 -13.23
N LEU A 242 0.47 0.97 -14.27
CA LEU A 242 -0.08 0.80 -15.62
C LEU A 242 0.14 -0.63 -16.15
N GLY A 243 1.27 -1.26 -15.84
CA GLY A 243 1.56 -2.65 -16.20
C GLY A 243 0.78 -3.64 -15.35
N ASN A 244 0.76 -3.47 -14.04
CA ASN A 244 0.11 -4.39 -13.11
C ASN A 244 -1.40 -4.48 -13.30
N PHE A 245 -2.06 -3.36 -13.60
CA PHE A 245 -3.51 -3.31 -13.87
C PHE A 245 -3.87 -3.47 -15.35
N SER A 246 -2.92 -3.89 -16.18
CA SER A 246 -3.13 -4.16 -17.61
C SER A 246 -3.65 -2.95 -18.42
N PHE A 247 -3.31 -1.72 -18.01
CA PHE A 247 -3.56 -0.52 -18.83
C PHE A 247 -2.55 -0.39 -19.97
N LEU A 248 -1.36 -0.97 -19.80
CA LEU A 248 -0.34 -1.10 -20.84
C LEU A 248 0.15 -2.54 -20.93
N PRO A 249 0.65 -2.99 -22.13
CA PRO A 249 1.32 -4.27 -22.25
C PRO A 249 2.52 -4.34 -21.31
N SER A 250 2.69 -5.49 -20.62
CA SER A 250 3.68 -5.67 -19.56
C SER A 250 5.08 -5.24 -19.97
N HIS A 251 5.58 -5.67 -21.15
CA HIS A 251 6.93 -5.34 -21.63
C HIS A 251 7.16 -3.84 -21.80
N GLN A 252 6.12 -3.07 -22.16
CA GLN A 252 6.25 -1.61 -22.32
C GLN A 252 6.25 -0.87 -20.99
N ALA A 253 5.47 -1.36 -20.03
CA ALA A 253 5.35 -0.74 -18.73
C ALA A 253 6.56 -1.05 -17.83
N TRP A 254 6.89 -2.33 -17.68
CA TRP A 254 7.90 -2.76 -16.71
C TRP A 254 9.33 -2.33 -17.09
N SER A 255 9.71 -2.36 -18.38
CA SER A 255 11.02 -1.86 -18.79
C SER A 255 11.23 -0.38 -18.49
N ARG A 256 10.16 0.44 -18.59
CA ARG A 256 10.21 1.86 -18.25
C ARG A 256 10.24 2.08 -16.73
N ALA A 257 9.47 1.28 -15.97
CA ALA A 257 9.49 1.30 -14.53
C ALA A 257 10.88 0.94 -13.98
N GLU A 258 11.51 -0.10 -14.54
CA GLU A 258 12.83 -0.56 -14.15
C GLU A 258 13.91 0.51 -14.42
N ALA A 259 13.93 1.07 -15.64
CA ALA A 259 14.88 2.12 -15.99
C ALA A 259 14.77 3.34 -15.07
N ALA A 260 13.55 3.76 -14.76
CA ALA A 260 13.29 4.90 -13.89
C ALA A 260 13.65 4.59 -12.42
N SER A 261 13.37 3.38 -11.90
CA SER A 261 13.76 2.97 -10.54
C SER A 261 15.28 2.90 -10.38
N LYS A 262 15.98 2.31 -11.38
CA LYS A 262 17.46 2.28 -11.39
C LYS A 262 18.04 3.69 -11.39
N LYS A 263 17.45 4.59 -12.19
CA LYS A 263 17.89 5.98 -12.22
C LYS A 263 17.68 6.68 -10.90
N ALA A 264 16.55 6.44 -10.22
CA ALA A 264 16.30 6.98 -8.88
C ALA A 264 17.36 6.52 -7.87
N LEU A 265 17.75 5.21 -7.89
CA LEU A 265 18.80 4.67 -7.00
C LEU A 265 20.22 5.09 -7.38
N GLU A 266 20.50 5.40 -8.65
CA GLU A 266 21.78 6.02 -9.05
C GLU A 266 21.94 7.41 -8.42
N ILE A 267 20.84 8.16 -8.32
CA ILE A 267 20.83 9.51 -7.72
C ILE A 267 20.82 9.42 -6.19
N ASP A 268 19.92 8.59 -5.63
CA ASP A 268 19.80 8.37 -4.19
C ASP A 268 19.81 6.86 -3.86
N PRO A 269 20.97 6.29 -3.51
CA PRO A 269 21.12 4.87 -3.19
C PRO A 269 20.38 4.41 -1.93
N GLU A 270 19.96 5.35 -1.08
CA GLU A 270 19.20 5.08 0.16
C GLU A 270 17.68 5.24 -0.03
N LEU A 271 17.19 5.44 -1.25
CA LEU A 271 15.76 5.57 -1.51
C LEU A 271 15.07 4.20 -1.40
N ALA A 272 14.51 3.92 -0.22
CA ALA A 272 13.86 2.64 0.11
C ALA A 272 12.70 2.32 -0.84
N GLU A 273 11.94 3.31 -1.22
CA GLU A 273 10.79 3.21 -2.12
C GLU A 273 11.22 2.70 -3.50
N ALA A 274 12.34 3.19 -4.03
CA ALA A 274 12.85 2.72 -5.33
C ALA A 274 13.37 1.27 -5.24
N SER A 275 13.96 0.89 -4.11
CA SER A 275 14.33 -0.51 -3.85
C SER A 275 13.08 -1.40 -3.82
N ALA A 276 12.01 -1.01 -3.12
CA ALA A 276 10.76 -1.76 -3.08
C ALA A 276 10.13 -1.89 -4.48
N THR A 277 10.18 -0.83 -5.30
CA THR A 277 9.68 -0.86 -6.69
C THR A 277 10.48 -1.82 -7.56
N LEU A 278 11.81 -1.91 -7.41
CA LEU A 278 12.61 -2.94 -8.10
C LEU A 278 12.25 -4.35 -7.64
N GLY A 279 11.98 -4.57 -6.35
CA GLY A 279 11.44 -5.83 -5.85
C GLY A 279 10.10 -6.20 -6.50
N TRP A 280 9.23 -5.21 -6.68
CA TRP A 280 7.95 -5.37 -7.35
C TRP A 280 8.12 -5.78 -8.82
N ILE A 281 9.04 -5.15 -9.54
CA ILE A 281 9.37 -5.49 -10.94
C ILE A 281 9.93 -6.91 -11.04
N ALA A 282 10.93 -7.24 -10.21
CA ALA A 282 11.53 -8.56 -10.16
C ALA A 282 10.52 -9.68 -9.90
N MET A 283 9.54 -9.44 -9.02
CA MET A 283 8.46 -10.37 -8.69
C MET A 283 7.42 -10.52 -9.81
N TRP A 284 6.91 -9.41 -10.36
CA TRP A 284 5.77 -9.43 -11.27
C TRP A 284 6.14 -9.60 -12.73
N TYR A 285 7.36 -9.22 -13.11
CA TYR A 285 7.76 -9.22 -14.51
C TYR A 285 8.96 -10.13 -14.81
N ASP A 286 10.04 -10.04 -14.01
CA ASP A 286 11.24 -10.83 -14.27
C ASP A 286 11.13 -12.27 -13.78
N TRP A 287 10.30 -12.50 -12.74
CA TRP A 287 10.20 -13.75 -11.99
C TRP A 287 11.55 -14.15 -11.41
N ASP A 288 12.35 -13.14 -11.01
CA ASP A 288 13.57 -13.29 -10.24
C ASP A 288 13.28 -13.16 -8.75
N TRP A 289 12.93 -14.30 -8.15
CA TRP A 289 12.50 -14.37 -6.75
C TRP A 289 13.62 -13.99 -5.79
N THR A 290 14.89 -14.28 -6.11
CA THR A 290 16.05 -13.91 -5.30
C THR A 290 16.29 -12.41 -5.31
N ALA A 291 16.26 -11.79 -6.48
CA ALA A 291 16.38 -10.34 -6.59
C ALA A 291 15.20 -9.64 -5.90
N ALA A 292 13.96 -10.14 -6.06
CA ALA A 292 12.78 -9.58 -5.43
C ALA A 292 12.93 -9.54 -3.90
N GLU A 293 13.29 -10.67 -3.26
CA GLU A 293 13.51 -10.74 -1.83
C GLU A 293 14.60 -9.79 -1.37
N GLY A 294 15.74 -9.78 -2.05
CA GLY A 294 16.86 -8.88 -1.74
C GLY A 294 16.48 -7.41 -1.76
N HIS A 295 15.68 -7.01 -2.74
CA HIS A 295 15.20 -5.62 -2.85
C HIS A 295 14.20 -5.25 -1.75
N TYR A 296 13.26 -6.14 -1.39
CA TYR A 296 12.33 -5.87 -0.30
C TYR A 296 13.02 -5.79 1.05
N LEU A 297 13.94 -6.74 1.35
CA LEU A 297 14.71 -6.70 2.58
C LEU A 297 15.57 -5.44 2.68
N LYS A 298 16.20 -5.00 1.57
CA LYS A 298 16.93 -3.73 1.53
C LYS A 298 16.01 -2.54 1.82
N ALA A 299 14.81 -2.51 1.24
CA ALA A 299 13.85 -1.43 1.48
C ALA A 299 13.43 -1.37 2.96
N ILE A 300 13.10 -2.51 3.56
CA ILE A 300 12.72 -2.63 4.98
C ILE A 300 13.89 -2.25 5.90
N GLN A 301 15.12 -2.67 5.57
CA GLN A 301 16.31 -2.29 6.35
C GLN A 301 16.58 -0.79 6.31
N THR A 302 16.36 -0.16 5.16
CA THR A 302 16.60 1.29 4.96
C THR A 302 15.51 2.12 5.63
N LYS A 303 14.25 1.68 5.56
CA LYS A 303 13.08 2.38 6.12
C LYS A 303 12.12 1.36 6.77
N PRO A 304 12.35 0.97 8.04
CA PRO A 304 11.56 -0.06 8.73
C PRO A 304 10.08 0.29 8.95
N GLU A 305 9.72 1.57 8.89
CA GLU A 305 8.34 2.04 9.03
C GLU A 305 7.63 2.21 7.66
N TYR A 306 8.22 1.71 6.57
CA TYR A 306 7.63 1.79 5.25
C TYR A 306 6.63 0.65 5.04
N ASP A 307 5.35 0.93 5.30
CA ASP A 307 4.23 -0.02 5.23
C ASP A 307 4.14 -0.76 3.90
N THR A 308 4.34 -0.06 2.79
CA THR A 308 4.29 -0.63 1.44
C THR A 308 5.37 -1.69 1.19
N ALA A 309 6.59 -1.50 1.76
CA ALA A 309 7.65 -2.50 1.63
C ALA A 309 7.26 -3.81 2.37
N HIS A 310 6.73 -3.71 3.58
CA HIS A 310 6.21 -4.85 4.34
C HIS A 310 5.05 -5.53 3.60
N LEU A 311 4.12 -4.75 3.06
CA LEU A 311 2.98 -5.26 2.30
C LEU A 311 3.41 -6.04 1.06
N TRP A 312 4.32 -5.48 0.26
CA TRP A 312 4.79 -6.12 -0.96
C TRP A 312 5.71 -7.31 -0.69
N TYR A 313 6.52 -7.24 0.38
CA TYR A 313 7.29 -8.39 0.83
C TYR A 313 6.36 -9.52 1.31
N GLY A 314 5.32 -9.20 2.06
CA GLY A 314 4.29 -10.16 2.45
C GLY A 314 3.61 -10.81 1.23
N LEU A 315 3.31 -10.04 0.18
CA LEU A 315 2.75 -10.58 -1.06
C LEU A 315 3.74 -11.52 -1.77
N TYR A 316 5.02 -11.13 -1.85
CA TYR A 316 6.08 -12.01 -2.34
C TYR A 316 6.14 -13.33 -1.57
N LEU A 317 6.15 -13.27 -0.24
CA LEU A 317 6.18 -14.45 0.64
C LEU A 317 4.98 -15.37 0.39
N SER A 318 3.77 -14.80 0.16
CA SER A 318 2.60 -15.58 -0.24
C SER A 318 2.84 -16.36 -1.53
N ILE A 319 3.40 -15.72 -2.56
CA ILE A 319 3.63 -16.30 -3.89
C ILE A 319 4.64 -17.44 -3.84
N VAL A 320 5.68 -17.31 -3.05
CA VAL A 320 6.69 -18.36 -2.88
C VAL A 320 6.26 -19.47 -1.90
N GLY A 321 5.12 -19.29 -1.18
CA GLY A 321 4.53 -20.29 -0.29
C GLY A 321 4.93 -20.18 1.18
N ARG A 322 5.56 -19.06 1.59
CA ARG A 322 5.94 -18.77 3.00
C ARG A 322 4.79 -18.05 3.70
N PHE A 323 3.66 -18.74 3.89
CA PHE A 323 2.39 -18.11 4.26
C PHE A 323 2.38 -17.47 5.65
N ASP A 324 2.97 -18.10 6.67
CA ASP A 324 2.97 -17.54 8.03
C ASP A 324 3.81 -16.25 8.10
N GLU A 325 4.96 -16.22 7.44
CA GLU A 325 5.80 -15.03 7.34
C GLU A 325 5.07 -13.92 6.54
N SER A 326 4.38 -14.31 5.45
CA SER A 326 3.55 -13.40 4.67
C SER A 326 2.50 -12.69 5.54
N ILE A 327 1.76 -13.46 6.35
CA ILE A 327 0.73 -12.90 7.23
C ILE A 327 1.35 -11.95 8.27
N GLN A 328 2.52 -12.30 8.82
CA GLN A 328 3.24 -11.43 9.77
C GLN A 328 3.64 -10.09 9.14
N GLU A 329 4.23 -10.12 7.95
CA GLU A 329 4.64 -8.90 7.25
C GLU A 329 3.44 -8.02 6.86
N MET A 330 2.34 -8.62 6.39
CA MET A 330 1.12 -7.88 6.07
C MET A 330 0.41 -7.32 7.32
N GLN A 331 0.51 -8.02 8.47
CA GLN A 331 0.05 -7.50 9.75
C GLN A 331 0.89 -6.31 10.20
N LYS A 332 2.22 -6.36 9.99
CA LYS A 332 3.10 -5.23 10.25
C LYS A 332 2.73 -4.02 9.39
N ALA A 333 2.47 -4.23 8.09
CA ALA A 333 1.97 -3.15 7.22
C ALA A 333 0.66 -2.55 7.73
N ARG A 334 -0.28 -3.38 8.22
CA ARG A 334 -1.54 -2.91 8.82
C ARG A 334 -1.34 -2.11 10.10
N GLU A 335 -0.36 -2.48 10.94
CA GLU A 335 -0.01 -1.72 12.14
C GLU A 335 0.57 -0.34 11.80
N LEU A 336 1.36 -0.27 10.72
CA LEU A 336 1.97 0.98 10.24
C LEU A 336 0.94 1.89 9.56
N ALA A 337 -0.01 1.32 8.83
CA ALA A 337 -1.07 2.03 8.12
C ALA A 337 -2.47 1.45 8.43
N PRO A 338 -3.03 1.71 9.63
CA PRO A 338 -4.23 1.03 10.12
C PRO A 338 -5.52 1.37 9.37
N LEU A 339 -5.60 2.51 8.71
CA LEU A 339 -6.78 2.94 7.94
C LEU A 339 -6.64 2.69 6.43
N GLU A 340 -5.55 2.04 5.99
CA GLU A 340 -5.36 1.67 4.58
C GLU A 340 -6.09 0.35 4.31
N PRO A 341 -7.21 0.33 3.55
CA PRO A 341 -8.02 -0.88 3.40
C PRO A 341 -7.32 -1.98 2.59
N VAL A 342 -6.28 -1.65 1.82
CA VAL A 342 -5.50 -2.66 1.07
C VAL A 342 -4.75 -3.60 2.01
N ASN A 343 -4.26 -3.12 3.16
CA ASN A 343 -3.47 -3.92 4.09
C ASN A 343 -4.27 -5.12 4.66
N PRO A 344 -5.42 -4.94 5.33
CA PRO A 344 -6.23 -6.08 5.78
C PRO A 344 -6.80 -6.91 4.60
N THR A 345 -7.01 -6.31 3.44
CA THR A 345 -7.45 -7.03 2.25
C THR A 345 -6.38 -8.02 1.78
N LEU A 346 -5.11 -7.66 1.80
CA LEU A 346 -4.02 -8.57 1.42
C LEU A 346 -3.72 -9.60 2.52
N VAL A 347 -4.00 -9.32 3.81
CA VAL A 347 -4.07 -10.38 4.83
C VAL A 347 -5.12 -11.43 4.44
N GLY A 348 -6.30 -10.99 4.02
CA GLY A 348 -7.34 -11.89 3.48
C GLY A 348 -6.87 -12.69 2.25
N TRP A 349 -6.12 -12.07 1.34
CA TRP A 349 -5.46 -12.76 0.23
C TRP A 349 -4.47 -13.83 0.71
N ALA A 350 -3.57 -13.50 1.64
CA ALA A 350 -2.59 -14.45 2.17
C ALA A 350 -3.27 -15.66 2.83
N LEU A 351 -4.33 -15.42 3.61
CA LEU A 351 -5.16 -16.47 4.19
C LEU A 351 -5.85 -17.33 3.12
N TYR A 352 -6.36 -16.72 2.04
CA TYR A 352 -6.99 -17.43 0.93
C TYR A 352 -6.00 -18.35 0.22
N VAL A 353 -4.80 -17.89 -0.13
CA VAL A 353 -3.79 -18.73 -0.81
C VAL A 353 -3.19 -19.77 0.12
N ALA A 354 -3.18 -19.52 1.44
CA ALA A 354 -2.85 -20.49 2.48
C ALA A 354 -3.97 -21.54 2.73
N ARG A 355 -5.10 -21.49 2.01
CA ARG A 355 -6.29 -22.35 2.18
C ARG A 355 -7.03 -22.15 3.52
N ARG A 356 -6.77 -21.09 4.24
CA ARG A 356 -7.45 -20.68 5.48
C ARG A 356 -8.71 -19.87 5.15
N PHE A 357 -9.63 -20.49 4.38
CA PHE A 357 -10.75 -19.78 3.74
C PHE A 357 -11.72 -19.13 4.72
N ASP A 358 -12.02 -19.76 5.86
CA ASP A 358 -12.93 -19.19 6.86
C ASP A 358 -12.37 -17.92 7.49
N GLU A 359 -11.07 -17.92 7.78
CA GLU A 359 -10.38 -16.74 8.30
C GLU A 359 -10.31 -15.64 7.24
N ALA A 360 -10.01 -15.99 5.99
CA ALA A 360 -10.04 -15.04 4.87
C ALA A 360 -11.40 -14.36 4.72
N ILE A 361 -12.50 -15.14 4.75
CA ILE A 361 -13.87 -14.62 4.67
C ILE A 361 -14.16 -13.67 5.85
N GLY A 362 -13.77 -14.06 7.07
CA GLY A 362 -13.96 -13.24 8.27
C GLY A 362 -13.22 -11.91 8.19
N GLU A 363 -11.95 -11.91 7.74
CA GLU A 363 -11.15 -10.70 7.63
C GLU A 363 -11.67 -9.78 6.51
N LEU A 364 -12.00 -10.33 5.33
CA LEU A 364 -12.50 -9.55 4.20
C LEU A 364 -13.88 -8.92 4.43
N ARG A 365 -14.76 -9.61 5.19
CA ARG A 365 -16.06 -9.01 5.61
C ARG A 365 -15.85 -7.80 6.49
N LYS A 366 -14.91 -7.81 7.43
CA LYS A 366 -14.57 -6.63 8.25
C LYS A 366 -14.09 -5.45 7.41
N VAL A 367 -13.30 -5.72 6.36
CA VAL A 367 -12.88 -4.66 5.43
C VAL A 367 -14.08 -4.04 4.73
N ILE A 368 -14.99 -4.87 4.22
CA ILE A 368 -16.20 -4.41 3.52
C ILE A 368 -17.15 -3.65 4.47
N GLU A 369 -17.27 -4.07 5.73
CA GLU A 369 -18.02 -3.34 6.75
C GLU A 369 -17.42 -1.95 7.03
N SER A 370 -16.09 -1.84 7.04
CA SER A 370 -15.38 -0.58 7.26
C SER A 370 -15.42 0.34 6.03
N ASP A 371 -15.22 -0.22 4.83
CA ASP A 371 -15.25 0.50 3.56
C ASP A 371 -16.04 -0.28 2.50
N PRO A 372 -17.36 -0.07 2.40
CA PRO A 372 -18.21 -0.75 1.43
C PRO A 372 -17.92 -0.39 -0.05
N GLN A 373 -17.07 0.60 -0.31
CA GLN A 373 -16.68 1.00 -1.68
C GLN A 373 -15.33 0.42 -2.10
N PHE A 374 -14.63 -0.29 -1.22
CA PHE A 374 -13.31 -0.86 -1.53
C PHE A 374 -13.45 -2.14 -2.36
N ALA A 375 -13.42 -1.99 -3.67
CA ALA A 375 -13.76 -3.03 -4.65
C ALA A 375 -12.94 -4.32 -4.52
N ILE A 376 -11.62 -4.21 -4.25
CA ILE A 376 -10.69 -5.37 -4.22
C ILE A 376 -11.07 -6.38 -3.12
N ALA A 377 -11.61 -5.92 -1.99
CA ALA A 377 -12.06 -6.81 -0.91
C ALA A 377 -13.17 -7.76 -1.37
N TYR A 378 -14.09 -7.29 -2.22
CA TYR A 378 -15.13 -8.14 -2.81
C TYR A 378 -14.57 -9.22 -3.73
N TRP A 379 -13.49 -8.92 -4.47
CA TRP A 379 -12.84 -9.93 -5.30
C TRP A 379 -12.33 -11.11 -4.48
N TYR A 380 -11.52 -10.82 -3.45
CA TYR A 380 -10.93 -11.89 -2.64
C TYR A 380 -11.95 -12.59 -1.74
N LEU A 381 -13.00 -11.88 -1.28
CA LEU A 381 -14.11 -12.50 -0.58
C LEU A 381 -14.84 -13.49 -1.49
N ALA A 382 -15.18 -13.09 -2.73
CA ALA A 382 -15.81 -13.96 -3.69
C ALA A 382 -14.94 -15.20 -3.99
N ALA A 383 -13.63 -15.00 -4.23
CA ALA A 383 -12.69 -16.09 -4.46
C ALA A 383 -12.67 -17.10 -3.29
N SER A 384 -12.69 -16.60 -2.05
CA SER A 384 -12.73 -17.43 -0.84
C SER A 384 -14.05 -18.20 -0.69
N CYS A 385 -15.18 -17.56 -0.98
CA CYS A 385 -16.52 -18.20 -1.02
C CYS A 385 -16.59 -19.29 -2.08
N LEU A 386 -16.08 -19.02 -3.29
CA LEU A 386 -16.06 -19.99 -4.39
C LEU A 386 -15.19 -21.21 -4.05
N ALA A 387 -14.04 -21.02 -3.41
CA ALA A 387 -13.17 -22.09 -2.97
C ALA A 387 -13.89 -23.02 -1.94
N LYS A 388 -14.80 -22.46 -1.14
CA LYS A 388 -15.68 -23.21 -0.23
C LYS A 388 -16.96 -23.73 -0.88
N LYS A 389 -17.14 -23.56 -2.18
CA LYS A 389 -18.35 -23.91 -2.94
C LYS A 389 -19.61 -23.18 -2.46
N MET A 390 -19.46 -22.00 -1.88
CA MET A 390 -20.56 -21.11 -1.51
C MET A 390 -20.98 -20.28 -2.77
N TRP A 391 -21.50 -20.98 -3.78
CA TRP A 391 -21.69 -20.44 -5.14
C TRP A 391 -22.55 -19.19 -5.18
N GLY A 392 -23.69 -19.21 -4.47
CA GLY A 392 -24.63 -18.07 -4.44
C GLY A 392 -23.99 -16.81 -3.88
N GLU A 393 -23.34 -16.89 -2.71
CA GLU A 393 -22.66 -15.75 -2.08
C GLU A 393 -21.46 -15.30 -2.93
N GLY A 394 -20.67 -16.24 -3.47
CA GLY A 394 -19.56 -15.93 -4.35
C GLY A 394 -19.98 -15.13 -5.59
N ILE A 395 -21.08 -15.54 -6.25
CA ILE A 395 -21.59 -14.85 -7.43
C ILE A 395 -22.09 -13.44 -7.07
N VAL A 396 -22.90 -13.29 -6.02
CA VAL A 396 -23.40 -11.98 -5.60
C VAL A 396 -22.23 -11.03 -5.22
N THR A 397 -21.26 -11.57 -4.53
CA THR A 397 -20.07 -10.79 -4.12
C THR A 397 -19.24 -10.34 -5.32
N ILE A 398 -19.01 -11.21 -6.33
CA ILE A 398 -18.23 -10.83 -7.50
C ILE A 398 -19.02 -9.87 -8.42
N GLN A 399 -20.35 -9.94 -8.46
CA GLN A 399 -21.18 -8.97 -9.16
C GLN A 399 -21.02 -7.56 -8.57
N LYS A 400 -20.90 -7.46 -7.23
CA LYS A 400 -20.61 -6.19 -6.56
C LYS A 400 -19.20 -5.66 -6.93
N PHE A 401 -18.22 -6.54 -7.06
CA PHE A 401 -16.90 -6.16 -7.58
C PHE A 401 -16.99 -5.60 -9.01
N VAL A 402 -17.77 -6.22 -9.90
CA VAL A 402 -17.98 -5.73 -11.27
C VAL A 402 -18.59 -4.32 -11.26
N GLU A 403 -19.63 -4.09 -10.42
CA GLU A 403 -20.27 -2.78 -10.26
C GLU A 403 -19.25 -1.72 -9.80
N LEU A 404 -18.53 -1.98 -8.71
CA LEU A 404 -17.59 -1.02 -8.09
C LEU A 404 -16.36 -0.76 -8.96
N SER A 405 -15.88 -1.74 -9.72
CA SER A 405 -14.69 -1.62 -10.58
C SER A 405 -14.94 -1.01 -11.96
N GLY A 406 -16.19 -0.61 -12.26
CA GLY A 406 -16.56 -0.08 -13.57
C GLY A 406 -16.37 -1.08 -14.71
N GLU A 407 -16.70 -2.35 -14.47
CA GLU A 407 -16.58 -3.45 -15.45
C GLU A 407 -15.12 -3.70 -15.90
N SER A 408 -14.19 -3.65 -14.96
CA SER A 408 -12.80 -3.99 -15.27
C SER A 408 -12.66 -5.40 -15.83
N VAL A 409 -11.66 -5.63 -16.69
CA VAL A 409 -11.39 -6.97 -17.28
C VAL A 409 -11.25 -8.03 -16.20
N ILE A 410 -10.54 -7.69 -15.10
CA ILE A 410 -10.35 -8.57 -13.95
C ILE A 410 -11.71 -8.98 -13.35
N ALA A 411 -12.59 -8.02 -13.10
CA ALA A 411 -13.88 -8.29 -12.47
C ALA A 411 -14.80 -9.11 -13.37
N VAL A 412 -14.89 -8.75 -14.66
CA VAL A 412 -15.70 -9.49 -15.66
C VAL A 412 -15.20 -10.93 -15.78
N SER A 413 -13.91 -11.16 -15.84
CA SER A 413 -13.33 -12.51 -15.96
C SER A 413 -13.58 -13.37 -14.73
N ASN A 414 -13.44 -12.78 -13.53
CA ASN A 414 -13.73 -13.49 -12.28
C ASN A 414 -15.22 -13.82 -12.13
N LEU A 415 -16.13 -12.99 -12.68
CA LEU A 415 -17.55 -13.33 -12.78
C LEU A 415 -17.76 -14.55 -13.69
N GLY A 416 -17.04 -14.61 -14.82
CA GLY A 416 -17.05 -15.77 -15.72
C GLY A 416 -16.56 -17.05 -15.02
N TYR A 417 -15.47 -16.95 -14.27
CA TYR A 417 -14.97 -18.05 -13.45
C TYR A 417 -16.00 -18.50 -12.39
N ALA A 418 -16.67 -17.54 -11.74
CA ALA A 418 -17.70 -17.83 -10.75
C ALA A 418 -18.90 -18.59 -11.36
N TYR A 419 -19.43 -18.12 -12.49
CA TYR A 419 -20.52 -18.81 -13.21
C TYR A 419 -20.09 -20.21 -13.65
N ALA A 420 -18.91 -20.33 -14.25
CA ALA A 420 -18.38 -21.61 -14.72
C ALA A 420 -18.23 -22.62 -13.55
N SER A 421 -17.66 -22.19 -12.43
CA SER A 421 -17.46 -23.02 -11.24
C SER A 421 -18.78 -23.44 -10.59
N ALA A 422 -19.83 -22.63 -10.69
CA ALA A 422 -21.19 -22.93 -10.23
C ALA A 422 -21.99 -23.81 -11.21
N GLY A 423 -21.43 -24.21 -12.36
CA GLY A 423 -22.10 -25.00 -13.38
C GLY A 423 -23.00 -24.20 -14.32
N MET A 424 -22.98 -22.87 -14.27
CA MET A 424 -23.73 -21.97 -15.12
C MET A 424 -22.99 -21.74 -16.45
N ARG A 425 -22.93 -22.79 -17.28
CA ARG A 425 -22.10 -22.84 -18.49
C ARG A 425 -22.42 -21.72 -19.47
N ASP A 426 -23.70 -21.50 -19.74
CA ASP A 426 -24.15 -20.52 -20.76
C ASP A 426 -23.80 -19.10 -20.36
N GLU A 427 -23.91 -18.77 -19.08
CA GLU A 427 -23.51 -17.48 -18.52
C GLU A 427 -21.99 -17.28 -18.62
N ALA A 428 -21.20 -18.33 -18.34
CA ALA A 428 -19.75 -18.27 -18.46
C ALA A 428 -19.30 -18.07 -19.93
N LEU A 429 -19.95 -18.70 -20.90
CA LEU A 429 -19.69 -18.51 -22.33
C LEU A 429 -20.02 -17.09 -22.80
N LYS A 430 -21.12 -16.49 -22.32
CA LYS A 430 -21.43 -15.07 -22.55
C LYS A 430 -20.35 -14.13 -22.03
N ILE A 431 -19.70 -14.50 -20.93
CA ILE A 431 -18.57 -13.71 -20.42
C ILE A 431 -17.35 -13.81 -21.36
N LEU A 432 -17.03 -14.99 -21.90
CA LEU A 432 -15.94 -15.11 -22.89
C LEU A 432 -16.22 -14.24 -24.12
N GLU A 433 -17.44 -14.26 -24.66
CA GLU A 433 -17.84 -13.36 -25.75
C GLU A 433 -17.74 -11.88 -25.36
N ARG A 434 -18.06 -11.55 -24.09
CA ARG A 434 -17.90 -10.18 -23.58
C ARG A 434 -16.43 -9.78 -23.51
N LEU A 435 -15.53 -10.67 -23.08
CA LEU A 435 -14.09 -10.42 -23.07
C LEU A 435 -13.55 -10.23 -24.49
N ASP A 436 -14.08 -10.96 -25.50
CA ASP A 436 -13.71 -10.77 -26.90
C ASP A 436 -14.17 -9.41 -27.45
N ARG A 437 -15.33 -8.93 -27.03
CA ARG A 437 -15.76 -7.57 -27.37
C ARG A 437 -14.85 -6.51 -26.72
N LEU A 438 -14.54 -6.67 -25.43
CA LEU A 438 -13.65 -5.75 -24.70
C LEU A 438 -12.24 -5.71 -25.28
N SER A 439 -11.74 -6.81 -25.85
CA SER A 439 -10.39 -6.88 -26.45
C SER A 439 -10.22 -6.02 -27.69
N LYS A 440 -11.29 -5.49 -28.28
CA LYS A 440 -11.24 -4.56 -29.40
C LYS A 440 -10.80 -3.14 -28.98
N ASP A 441 -11.10 -2.76 -27.74
CA ASP A 441 -10.92 -1.40 -27.25
C ASP A 441 -9.86 -1.30 -26.13
N ARG A 442 -9.51 -2.42 -25.48
CA ARG A 442 -8.56 -2.48 -24.36
C ARG A 442 -7.81 -3.81 -24.33
N TYR A 443 -6.68 -3.81 -23.64
CA TYR A 443 -5.93 -5.03 -23.41
C TYR A 443 -6.71 -6.01 -22.52
N VAL A 444 -6.86 -7.25 -22.96
CA VAL A 444 -7.47 -8.35 -22.22
C VAL A 444 -6.48 -9.50 -22.12
N GLY A 445 -5.83 -9.63 -20.97
CA GLY A 445 -4.83 -10.66 -20.73
C GLY A 445 -5.37 -12.08 -20.90
N SER A 446 -4.52 -12.98 -21.40
CA SER A 446 -4.86 -14.39 -21.66
C SER A 446 -5.09 -15.17 -20.35
N LEU A 447 -4.43 -14.80 -19.25
CA LEU A 447 -4.66 -15.39 -17.94
C LEU A 447 -6.15 -15.33 -17.51
N TRP A 448 -6.81 -14.23 -17.82
CA TRP A 448 -8.21 -14.02 -17.43
C TRP A 448 -9.17 -14.94 -18.19
N ARG A 449 -8.87 -15.25 -19.47
CA ARG A 449 -9.59 -16.27 -20.23
C ARG A 449 -9.30 -17.67 -19.70
N ALA A 450 -8.03 -17.95 -19.35
CA ALA A 450 -7.64 -19.22 -18.76
C ALA A 450 -8.44 -19.55 -17.49
N ALA A 451 -8.68 -18.56 -16.63
CA ALA A 451 -9.49 -18.75 -15.42
C ALA A 451 -10.94 -19.19 -15.75
N VAL A 452 -11.57 -18.57 -16.75
CA VAL A 452 -12.96 -18.93 -17.15
C VAL A 452 -13.00 -20.35 -17.73
N TYR A 453 -12.07 -20.69 -18.64
CA TYR A 453 -11.97 -22.04 -19.22
C TYR A 453 -11.72 -23.10 -18.12
N LEU A 454 -10.93 -22.76 -17.12
CA LEU A 454 -10.67 -23.66 -16.01
C LEU A 454 -11.93 -23.93 -15.18
N GLY A 455 -12.75 -22.92 -14.93
CA GLY A 455 -14.05 -23.08 -14.30
C GLY A 455 -15.01 -23.94 -15.11
N LEU A 456 -14.92 -23.87 -16.45
CA LEU A 456 -15.70 -24.72 -17.38
C LEU A 456 -15.18 -26.18 -17.46
N GLY A 457 -14.03 -26.47 -16.84
CA GLY A 457 -13.37 -27.80 -16.92
C GLY A 457 -12.56 -28.00 -18.21
N GLU A 458 -12.41 -26.96 -19.04
CA GLU A 458 -11.71 -26.97 -20.33
C GLU A 458 -10.21 -26.73 -20.11
N LYS A 459 -9.54 -27.77 -19.58
CA LYS A 459 -8.12 -27.70 -19.16
C LYS A 459 -7.15 -27.37 -20.29
N ASN A 460 -7.41 -27.86 -21.50
CA ASN A 460 -6.51 -27.62 -22.64
C ASN A 460 -6.53 -26.15 -23.03
N GLU A 461 -7.71 -25.56 -23.17
CA GLU A 461 -7.94 -24.15 -23.48
C GLU A 461 -7.33 -23.27 -22.39
N ALA A 462 -7.49 -23.65 -21.12
CA ALA A 462 -6.87 -22.96 -19.99
C ALA A 462 -5.33 -22.98 -20.11
N LEU A 463 -4.72 -24.15 -20.39
CA LEU A 463 -3.27 -24.28 -20.52
C LEU A 463 -2.72 -23.55 -21.75
N GLU A 464 -3.47 -23.48 -22.86
CA GLU A 464 -3.08 -22.69 -24.04
C GLU A 464 -3.06 -21.19 -23.70
N ASN A 465 -4.10 -20.71 -23.01
CA ASN A 465 -4.15 -19.31 -22.58
C ASN A 465 -3.07 -18.98 -21.54
N LEU A 466 -2.76 -19.88 -20.62
CA LEU A 466 -1.63 -19.70 -19.69
C LEU A 466 -0.28 -19.63 -20.45
N GLY A 467 -0.13 -20.42 -21.52
CA GLY A 467 1.05 -20.35 -22.39
C GLY A 467 1.18 -18.99 -23.09
N LYS A 468 0.07 -18.39 -23.53
CA LYS A 468 0.05 -17.04 -24.12
C LYS A 468 0.39 -15.99 -23.04
N ALA A 469 -0.23 -16.07 -21.85
CA ALA A 469 0.04 -15.19 -20.73
C ALA A 469 1.52 -15.20 -20.32
N TYR A 470 2.19 -16.37 -20.40
CA TYR A 470 3.62 -16.50 -20.18
C TYR A 470 4.44 -15.72 -21.22
N LEU A 471 4.11 -15.87 -22.51
CA LEU A 471 4.82 -15.18 -23.60
C LEU A 471 4.64 -13.66 -23.51
N GLU A 472 3.48 -13.21 -23.07
CA GLU A 472 3.15 -11.79 -22.85
C GLU A 472 3.66 -11.25 -21.52
N ARG A 473 4.25 -12.10 -20.68
CA ARG A 473 4.72 -11.76 -19.32
C ARG A 473 3.67 -11.05 -18.48
N GLU A 474 2.45 -11.62 -18.47
CA GLU A 474 1.37 -11.05 -17.66
C GLU A 474 1.70 -11.12 -16.17
N SER A 475 1.64 -9.96 -15.49
CA SER A 475 2.10 -9.80 -14.11
C SER A 475 1.47 -10.80 -13.15
N ILE A 476 0.15 -10.91 -13.13
CA ILE A 476 -0.59 -11.75 -12.17
C ILE A 476 -0.33 -13.25 -12.39
N LEU A 477 0.29 -13.64 -13.49
CA LEU A 477 0.75 -15.02 -13.71
C LEU A 477 1.69 -15.50 -12.59
N ALA A 478 2.41 -14.62 -11.94
CA ALA A 478 3.25 -14.93 -10.77
C ALA A 478 2.49 -15.68 -9.65
N CYS A 479 1.18 -15.48 -9.52
CA CYS A 479 0.36 -16.07 -8.46
C CYS A 479 -0.12 -17.50 -8.76
N ILE A 480 0.01 -18.03 -9.98
CA ILE A 480 -0.64 -19.29 -10.38
C ILE A 480 -0.21 -20.51 -9.56
N LYS A 481 1.01 -20.50 -9.01
CA LYS A 481 1.50 -21.56 -8.12
C LYS A 481 0.63 -21.72 -6.87
N VAL A 482 0.21 -20.61 -6.28
CA VAL A 482 -0.48 -20.61 -4.99
C VAL A 482 -1.99 -20.40 -5.10
N TRP A 483 -2.46 -19.89 -6.23
CA TRP A 483 -3.86 -19.53 -6.42
C TRP A 483 -4.77 -20.78 -6.47
N PRO A 484 -5.77 -20.91 -5.55
CA PRO A 484 -6.66 -22.06 -5.48
C PRO A 484 -7.41 -22.40 -6.77
N ALA A 485 -7.75 -21.39 -7.58
CA ALA A 485 -8.44 -21.59 -8.86
C ALA A 485 -7.66 -22.53 -9.81
N PHE A 486 -6.33 -22.61 -9.69
CA PHE A 486 -5.47 -23.44 -10.54
C PHE A 486 -5.12 -24.80 -9.94
N ASP A 487 -5.72 -25.20 -8.80
CA ASP A 487 -5.39 -26.45 -8.11
C ASP A 487 -5.65 -27.69 -9.00
N SER A 488 -6.65 -27.64 -9.88
CA SER A 488 -6.96 -28.75 -10.81
C SER A 488 -5.89 -28.97 -11.89
N LEU A 489 -4.98 -28.01 -12.10
CA LEU A 489 -3.86 -28.11 -13.06
C LEU A 489 -2.56 -28.57 -12.44
N ARG A 490 -2.43 -28.66 -11.11
CA ARG A 490 -1.16 -28.95 -10.43
C ARG A 490 -0.51 -30.27 -10.82
N SER A 491 -1.31 -31.26 -11.21
CA SER A 491 -0.83 -32.56 -11.71
C SER A 491 -0.43 -32.54 -13.18
N GLU A 492 -0.88 -31.55 -13.95
CA GLU A 492 -0.68 -31.46 -15.41
C GLU A 492 0.79 -31.18 -15.78
N PRO A 493 1.43 -32.01 -16.64
CA PRO A 493 2.83 -31.80 -17.03
C PRO A 493 3.11 -30.43 -17.63
N ARG A 494 2.18 -29.90 -18.47
CA ARG A 494 2.29 -28.59 -19.11
C ARG A 494 2.30 -27.45 -18.08
N PHE A 495 1.50 -27.58 -17.01
CA PHE A 495 1.46 -26.61 -15.92
C PHE A 495 2.75 -26.62 -15.10
N LYS A 496 3.26 -27.82 -14.75
CA LYS A 496 4.55 -27.96 -14.07
C LYS A 496 5.71 -27.37 -14.90
N ALA A 497 5.71 -27.64 -16.20
CA ALA A 497 6.71 -27.05 -17.10
C ALA A 497 6.63 -25.51 -17.17
N LEU A 498 5.42 -24.94 -17.06
CA LEU A 498 5.22 -23.50 -16.99
C LEU A 498 5.78 -22.94 -15.67
N LEU A 499 5.45 -23.54 -14.52
CA LEU A 499 5.99 -23.12 -13.22
C LEU A 499 7.52 -23.15 -13.21
N LYS A 500 8.13 -24.21 -13.75
CA LYS A 500 9.59 -24.31 -13.88
C LYS A 500 10.20 -23.18 -14.70
N LYS A 501 9.57 -22.79 -15.83
CA LYS A 501 10.01 -21.65 -16.65
C LYS A 501 9.92 -20.31 -15.91
N MET A 502 9.12 -20.22 -14.88
CA MET A 502 8.93 -19.04 -14.02
C MET A 502 9.73 -19.14 -12.71
N ASN A 503 10.62 -20.16 -12.57
CA ASN A 503 11.36 -20.46 -11.34
C ASN A 503 10.45 -20.61 -10.10
N LEU A 504 9.25 -21.21 -10.29
CA LEU A 504 8.22 -21.44 -9.26
C LEU A 504 8.03 -22.95 -8.95
N ASP A 505 8.91 -23.80 -9.32
CA ASP A 505 8.87 -25.25 -9.09
C ASP A 505 9.17 -25.67 -7.63
#